data_2306f61ac2ecb987bda378cbafcb0aae
#
_entry.id   2306f61ac2ecb987bda378cbafcb0aae
#
_cell.length_a   1.000
_cell.length_b   1.000
_cell.length_c   1.000
_cell.angle_alpha   90.00
_cell.angle_beta   90.00
_cell.angle_gamma   90.00
#
_symmetry.space_group_name_H-M   'P 1'
#
loop_
_entity.id
_entity.type
_entity.pdbx_description
1 polymer ?
#
loop_
_entity_poly.entity_id
_entity_poly.type
_entity_poly.pdbx_seq_one_letter_code
_entity_poly.pdbx_strand_id
1 'polypeptide(L)'
;DIVQNHLSSYATLENLPDKVAIQLNDTHPTLAIPEMMRILLDECGFDWDKAFEICQKVFAYTNHTVMAEALEKWNVDIFKMTLPRIYQIVVEMNRAREELEKAFPGDEGKINYMALIGDNQVRMANICAYTANSINGVSKLHSEIIKESVFHDYYLFKPQAFKNVTNGIAYRRWLLA
;
A
#
# COMPACT_ATOMS: atom_id res chain seq x y z
N ASP A 1 -7.76 14.09 9.92
CA ASP A 1 -8.90 13.72 10.81
C ASP A 1 -8.62 12.46 11.65
N ILE A 2 -8.20 11.30 11.07
CA ILE A 2 -7.96 10.06 11.84
C ILE A 2 -6.93 10.28 12.94
N VAL A 3 -5.78 10.88 12.62
CA VAL A 3 -4.69 11.17 13.58
C VAL A 3 -5.17 12.14 14.65
N GLN A 4 -5.86 13.21 14.27
CA GLN A 4 -6.39 14.20 15.22
C GLN A 4 -7.45 13.59 16.16
N ASN A 5 -8.36 12.77 15.63
CA ASN A 5 -9.35 12.07 16.42
C ASN A 5 -8.70 11.09 17.40
N HIS A 6 -7.66 10.39 16.95
CA HIS A 6 -6.91 9.50 17.82
C HIS A 6 -6.22 10.29 18.95
N LEU A 7 -5.51 11.37 18.62
CA LEU A 7 -4.83 12.21 19.62
C LEU A 7 -5.78 12.88 20.62
N SER A 8 -7.02 13.15 20.22
CA SER A 8 -8.04 13.68 21.15
C SER A 8 -8.46 12.65 22.21
N SER A 9 -8.27 11.37 21.93
CA SER A 9 -8.65 10.27 22.84
C SER A 9 -7.45 9.63 23.54
N TYR A 10 -6.29 9.65 22.89
CA TYR A 10 -5.06 9.02 23.34
C TYR A 10 -3.90 10.01 23.19
N ALA A 11 -3.13 10.21 24.23
CA ALA A 11 -2.02 11.19 24.24
C ALA A 11 -0.80 10.77 23.39
N THR A 12 -0.87 9.67 22.64
CA THR A 12 0.22 9.11 21.86
C THR A 12 -0.29 8.50 20.55
N LEU A 13 0.57 8.43 19.53
CA LEU A 13 0.33 7.69 18.29
C LEU A 13 1.02 6.32 18.26
N GLU A 14 1.78 5.96 19.27
CA GLU A 14 2.42 4.64 19.33
C GLU A 14 1.43 3.48 19.35
N ASN A 15 0.25 3.71 19.96
CA ASN A 15 -0.83 2.75 20.01
C ASN A 15 -1.84 2.89 18.85
N LEU A 16 -1.54 3.71 17.84
CA LEU A 16 -2.40 3.87 16.68
C LEU A 16 -2.73 2.53 15.99
N PRO A 17 -1.75 1.61 15.80
CA PRO A 17 -2.03 0.31 15.20
C PRO A 17 -3.00 -0.59 15.98
N ASP A 18 -3.16 -0.37 17.29
CA ASP A 18 -4.07 -1.14 18.14
C ASP A 18 -5.52 -0.61 18.08
N LYS A 19 -5.70 0.59 17.57
CA LYS A 19 -6.97 1.33 17.61
C LYS A 19 -7.53 1.67 16.24
N VAL A 20 -6.68 1.68 15.21
CA VAL A 20 -7.03 2.15 13.87
C VAL A 20 -6.58 1.13 12.83
N ALA A 21 -7.50 0.80 11.93
CA ALA A 21 -7.21 0.07 10.70
C ALA A 21 -7.72 0.91 9.51
N ILE A 22 -6.87 1.10 8.51
CA ILE A 22 -7.20 1.84 7.30
C ILE A 22 -7.18 0.88 6.12
N GLN A 23 -8.36 0.62 5.57
CA GLN A 23 -8.52 -0.24 4.39
C GLN A 23 -8.48 0.62 3.13
N LEU A 24 -7.46 0.42 2.30
CA LEU A 24 -7.36 1.04 0.98
C LEU A 24 -8.22 0.26 0.00
N ASN A 25 -9.25 0.92 -0.53
CA ASN A 25 -10.13 0.32 -1.52
C ASN A 25 -9.62 0.63 -2.92
N ASP A 26 -8.91 -0.32 -3.50
CA ASP A 26 -8.07 -0.17 -4.69
C ASP A 26 -6.87 0.79 -4.47
N THR A 27 -6.27 1.28 -5.55
CA THR A 27 -5.12 2.20 -5.52
C THR A 27 -5.53 3.68 -5.42
N HIS A 28 -6.81 4.00 -5.55
CA HIS A 28 -7.29 5.39 -5.54
C HIS A 28 -6.85 6.16 -4.29
N PRO A 29 -6.90 5.58 -3.06
CA PRO A 29 -6.45 6.25 -1.85
C PRO A 29 -4.99 5.96 -1.47
N THR A 30 -4.14 5.45 -2.36
CA THR A 30 -2.75 5.05 -2.06
C THR A 30 -1.95 6.16 -1.38
N LEU A 31 -2.18 7.42 -1.76
CA LEU A 31 -1.48 8.57 -1.18
C LEU A 31 -1.71 8.74 0.32
N ALA A 32 -2.70 8.07 0.90
CA ALA A 32 -2.87 8.03 2.35
C ALA A 32 -1.65 7.43 3.07
N ILE A 33 -0.92 6.52 2.43
CA ILE A 33 0.30 5.91 3.00
C ILE A 33 1.41 6.97 3.16
N PRO A 34 1.94 7.59 2.08
CA PRO A 34 2.99 8.58 2.23
C PRO A 34 2.50 9.86 2.94
N GLU A 35 1.20 10.19 2.91
CA GLU A 35 0.66 11.28 3.72
C GLU A 35 0.67 10.95 5.22
N MET A 36 0.34 9.72 5.62
CA MET A 36 0.48 9.30 7.00
C MET A 36 1.95 9.37 7.44
N MET A 37 2.87 8.92 6.60
CA MET A 37 4.31 9.07 6.84
C MET A 37 4.68 10.55 7.05
N ARG A 38 4.21 11.46 6.17
CA ARG A 38 4.46 12.90 6.30
C ARG A 38 3.98 13.44 7.65
N ILE A 39 2.76 13.11 8.05
CA ILE A 39 2.20 13.57 9.33
C ILE A 39 3.04 13.05 10.50
N LEU A 40 3.38 11.77 10.50
CA LEU A 40 4.17 11.18 11.58
C LEU A 40 5.58 11.78 11.67
N LEU A 41 6.23 12.00 10.53
CA LEU A 41 7.59 12.57 10.45
C LEU A 41 7.60 14.08 10.75
N ASP A 42 6.81 14.84 9.97
CA ASP A 42 6.94 16.30 9.90
C ASP A 42 6.12 17.03 10.97
N GLU A 43 4.99 16.45 11.39
CA GLU A 43 4.09 17.08 12.37
C GLU A 43 4.21 16.45 13.77
N CYS A 44 4.52 15.14 13.85
CA CYS A 44 4.56 14.42 15.11
C CYS A 44 5.98 14.06 15.59
N GLY A 45 7.00 14.28 14.75
CA GLY A 45 8.42 14.12 15.13
C GLY A 45 8.90 12.69 15.32
N PHE A 46 8.21 11.70 14.73
CA PHE A 46 8.66 10.31 14.72
C PHE A 46 9.90 10.17 13.82
N ASP A 47 10.78 9.23 14.16
CA ASP A 47 11.79 8.77 13.22
C ASP A 47 11.17 7.93 12.09
N TRP A 48 11.95 7.71 11.03
CA TRP A 48 11.50 7.00 9.84
C TRP A 48 11.01 5.58 10.14
N ASP A 49 11.80 4.82 10.86
CA ASP A 49 11.55 3.39 11.10
C ASP A 49 10.26 3.21 11.90
N LYS A 50 10.08 4.03 12.94
CA LYS A 50 8.85 3.99 13.75
C LYS A 50 7.63 4.45 12.99
N ALA A 51 7.74 5.51 12.20
CA ALA A 51 6.64 6.01 11.36
C ALA A 51 6.23 4.94 10.33
N PHE A 52 7.21 4.28 9.70
CA PHE A 52 6.94 3.25 8.70
C PHE A 52 6.34 1.98 9.33
N GLU A 53 6.84 1.56 10.50
CA GLU A 53 6.25 0.46 11.28
C GLU A 53 4.77 0.71 11.59
N ILE A 54 4.41 1.92 12.01
CA ILE A 54 3.02 2.32 12.26
C ILE A 54 2.20 2.19 10.97
N CYS A 55 2.69 2.74 9.85
CA CYS A 55 2.01 2.63 8.56
C CYS A 55 1.81 1.17 8.14
N GLN A 56 2.84 0.34 8.25
CA GLN A 56 2.74 -1.08 7.90
C GLN A 56 1.67 -1.82 8.74
N LYS A 57 1.46 -1.44 9.98
CA LYS A 57 0.46 -2.07 10.86
C LYS A 57 -0.96 -1.52 10.66
N VAL A 58 -1.10 -0.27 10.24
CA VAL A 58 -2.39 0.41 10.11
C VAL A 58 -3.05 0.16 8.75
N PHE A 59 -2.26 0.07 7.67
CA PHE A 59 -2.80 -0.04 6.32
C PHE A 59 -3.01 -1.48 5.87
N ALA A 60 -4.17 -1.70 5.24
CA ALA A 60 -4.50 -2.90 4.48
C ALA A 60 -4.98 -2.50 3.08
N TYR A 61 -4.86 -3.39 2.09
CA TYR A 61 -5.13 -3.09 0.69
C TYR A 61 -6.07 -4.12 0.06
N THR A 62 -7.13 -3.65 -0.55
CA THR A 62 -8.03 -4.45 -1.39
C THR A 62 -7.78 -4.15 -2.86
N ASN A 63 -7.40 -5.17 -3.63
CA ASN A 63 -7.24 -5.05 -5.08
C ASN A 63 -8.53 -5.47 -5.78
N HIS A 64 -8.90 -4.75 -6.85
CA HIS A 64 -10.09 -5.00 -7.67
C HIS A 64 -9.77 -5.37 -9.12
N THR A 65 -8.50 -5.32 -9.53
CA THR A 65 -8.10 -5.61 -10.91
C THR A 65 -7.20 -6.83 -11.04
N VAL A 66 -7.25 -7.48 -12.20
CA VAL A 66 -6.36 -8.59 -12.58
C VAL A 66 -5.42 -8.23 -13.73
N MET A 67 -5.60 -7.06 -14.34
CA MET A 67 -4.82 -6.62 -15.51
C MET A 67 -3.70 -5.68 -15.07
N ALA A 68 -2.46 -6.07 -15.34
CA ALA A 68 -1.28 -5.29 -14.97
C ALA A 68 -1.27 -3.88 -15.61
N GLU A 69 -1.80 -3.74 -16.82
CA GLU A 69 -1.93 -2.46 -17.53
C GLU A 69 -2.95 -1.50 -16.91
N ALA A 70 -3.89 -2.03 -16.14
CA ALA A 70 -4.89 -1.23 -15.43
C ALA A 70 -4.40 -0.73 -14.05
N LEU A 71 -3.22 -1.17 -13.58
CA LEU A 71 -2.62 -0.67 -12.35
C LEU A 71 -2.19 0.79 -12.51
N GLU A 72 -2.62 1.62 -11.57
CA GLU A 72 -2.39 3.06 -11.57
C GLU A 72 -0.91 3.42 -11.44
N LYS A 73 -0.43 4.26 -12.37
CA LYS A 73 0.94 4.76 -12.43
C LYS A 73 0.93 6.25 -12.72
N TRP A 74 1.80 6.99 -12.08
CA TRP A 74 1.94 8.43 -12.25
C TRP A 74 3.33 8.79 -12.76
N ASN A 75 3.40 9.68 -13.76
CA ASN A 75 4.68 10.21 -14.21
C ASN A 75 5.40 10.93 -13.06
N VAL A 76 6.69 10.63 -12.88
CA VAL A 76 7.52 11.15 -11.78
C VAL A 76 7.58 12.69 -11.79
N ASP A 77 7.72 13.31 -12.97
CA ASP A 77 7.88 14.78 -13.05
C ASP A 77 6.59 15.49 -12.63
N ILE A 78 5.43 14.98 -13.07
CA ILE A 78 4.12 15.49 -12.66
C ILE A 78 3.92 15.30 -11.15
N PHE A 79 4.21 14.12 -10.66
CA PHE A 79 4.06 13.78 -9.25
C PHE A 79 4.95 14.67 -8.35
N LYS A 80 6.24 14.81 -8.71
CA LYS A 80 7.21 15.65 -8.03
C LYS A 80 6.84 17.14 -8.02
N MET A 81 6.34 17.63 -9.14
CA MET A 81 5.91 19.04 -9.27
C MET A 81 4.67 19.32 -8.43
N THR A 82 3.71 18.38 -8.41
CA THR A 82 2.41 18.56 -7.74
C THR A 82 2.50 18.32 -6.22
N LEU A 83 3.25 17.29 -5.82
CA LEU A 83 3.34 16.80 -4.44
C LEU A 83 4.80 16.60 -4.02
N PRO A 84 5.62 17.67 -3.95
CA PRO A 84 7.06 17.54 -3.77
C PRO A 84 7.47 16.84 -2.47
N ARG A 85 6.78 17.10 -1.34
CA ARG A 85 7.10 16.44 -0.07
C ARG A 85 6.70 14.97 -0.07
N ILE A 86 5.54 14.64 -0.61
CA ILE A 86 5.08 13.26 -0.76
C ILE A 86 6.03 12.47 -1.68
N TYR A 87 6.50 13.11 -2.75
CA TYR A 87 7.51 12.50 -3.64
C TYR A 87 8.81 12.15 -2.89
N GLN A 88 9.33 13.07 -2.06
CA GLN A 88 10.52 12.79 -1.23
C GLN A 88 10.32 11.57 -0.34
N ILE A 89 9.14 11.45 0.28
CA ILE A 89 8.79 10.30 1.13
C ILE A 89 8.73 9.02 0.29
N VAL A 90 8.10 9.04 -0.89
CA VAL A 90 8.03 7.87 -1.77
C VAL A 90 9.42 7.45 -2.27
N VAL A 91 10.31 8.42 -2.55
CA VAL A 91 11.72 8.13 -2.89
C VAL A 91 12.43 7.42 -1.74
N GLU A 92 12.22 7.87 -0.51
CA GLU A 92 12.80 7.23 0.67
C GLU A 92 12.18 5.83 0.90
N MET A 93 10.86 5.69 0.73
CA MET A 93 10.19 4.38 0.75
C MET A 93 10.74 3.43 -0.32
N ASN A 94 11.23 3.94 -1.45
CA ASN A 94 11.81 3.11 -2.52
C ASN A 94 13.15 2.45 -2.11
N ARG A 95 13.70 2.74 -0.91
CA ARG A 95 14.73 1.91 -0.25
C ARG A 95 14.24 0.47 0.00
N ALA A 96 12.94 0.21 -0.08
CA ALA A 96 12.38 -1.12 -0.27
C ALA A 96 13.17 -1.98 -1.26
N ARG A 97 13.80 -1.34 -2.27
CA ARG A 97 14.66 -2.01 -3.24
C ARG A 97 15.80 -2.80 -2.58
N GLU A 98 16.40 -2.28 -1.52
CA GLU A 98 17.47 -2.97 -0.78
C GLU A 98 16.97 -4.27 -0.11
N GLU A 99 15.73 -4.26 0.38
CA GLU A 99 15.10 -5.47 0.93
C GLU A 99 14.76 -6.48 -0.16
N LEU A 100 14.29 -6.01 -1.32
CA LEU A 100 14.00 -6.84 -2.49
C LEU A 100 15.29 -7.47 -3.05
N GLU A 101 16.39 -6.74 -3.07
CA GLU A 101 17.71 -7.26 -3.49
C GLU A 101 18.20 -8.38 -2.57
N LYS A 102 17.93 -8.28 -1.26
CA LYS A 102 18.24 -9.35 -0.30
C LYS A 102 17.32 -10.57 -0.47
N ALA A 103 16.05 -10.34 -0.81
CA ALA A 103 15.06 -11.40 -0.99
C ALA A 103 15.22 -12.14 -2.35
N PHE A 104 15.61 -11.42 -3.38
CA PHE A 104 15.76 -11.93 -4.75
C PHE A 104 17.14 -11.59 -5.34
N PRO A 105 18.22 -12.14 -4.77
CA PRO A 105 19.59 -11.79 -5.18
C PRO A 105 19.84 -12.15 -6.65
N GLY A 106 20.24 -11.15 -7.44
CA GLY A 106 20.57 -11.30 -8.87
C GLY A 106 19.35 -11.30 -9.80
N ASP A 107 18.12 -11.19 -9.31
CA ASP A 107 16.91 -11.10 -10.14
C ASP A 107 16.47 -9.63 -10.33
N GLU A 108 17.25 -8.90 -11.13
CA GLU A 108 16.97 -7.49 -11.44
C GLU A 108 15.59 -7.28 -12.07
N GLY A 109 15.06 -8.26 -12.78
CA GLY A 109 13.74 -8.19 -13.40
C GLY A 109 12.64 -8.06 -12.35
N LYS A 110 12.65 -8.94 -11.34
CA LYS A 110 11.70 -8.87 -10.21
C LYS A 110 11.86 -7.61 -9.40
N ILE A 111 13.11 -7.27 -9.04
CA ILE A 111 13.41 -6.07 -8.25
C ILE A 111 12.87 -4.82 -8.94
N ASN A 112 13.11 -4.68 -10.25
CA ASN A 112 12.60 -3.55 -11.03
C ASN A 112 11.07 -3.56 -11.14
N TYR A 113 10.44 -4.73 -11.29
CA TYR A 113 8.98 -4.85 -11.36
C TYR A 113 8.32 -4.45 -10.03
N MET A 114 8.90 -4.85 -8.91
CA MET A 114 8.40 -4.57 -7.55
C MET A 114 8.76 -3.17 -7.05
N ALA A 115 9.74 -2.49 -7.65
CA ALA A 115 10.15 -1.15 -7.22
C ALA A 115 8.98 -0.15 -7.24
N LEU A 116 8.91 0.71 -6.21
CA LEU A 116 7.85 1.72 -6.07
C LEU A 116 7.96 2.82 -7.12
N ILE A 117 9.20 3.09 -7.56
CA ILE A 117 9.52 4.02 -8.64
C ILE A 117 10.36 3.27 -9.67
N GLY A 118 9.93 3.31 -10.92
CA GLY A 118 10.64 2.73 -12.05
C GLY A 118 10.09 3.24 -13.38
N ASP A 119 10.91 3.26 -14.43
CA ASP A 119 10.53 3.71 -15.79
C ASP A 119 9.89 5.12 -15.80
N ASN A 120 10.43 6.04 -15.00
CA ASN A 120 9.90 7.39 -14.78
C ASN A 120 8.45 7.42 -14.28
N GLN A 121 8.02 6.40 -13.54
CA GLN A 121 6.67 6.27 -12.99
C GLN A 121 6.69 5.93 -11.51
N VAL A 122 5.78 6.53 -10.75
CA VAL A 122 5.39 6.12 -9.39
C VAL A 122 4.27 5.09 -9.52
N ARG A 123 4.48 3.92 -8.95
CA ARG A 123 3.58 2.76 -9.09
C ARG A 123 2.73 2.58 -7.84
N MET A 124 1.46 3.01 -7.90
CA MET A 124 0.57 3.05 -6.74
C MET A 124 0.33 1.67 -6.13
N ALA A 125 0.07 0.66 -6.95
CA ALA A 125 -0.15 -0.69 -6.48
C ALA A 125 1.08 -1.26 -5.74
N ASN A 126 2.30 -0.91 -6.16
CA ASN A 126 3.53 -1.34 -5.50
C ASN A 126 3.70 -0.69 -4.13
N ILE A 127 3.33 0.60 -3.99
CA ILE A 127 3.31 1.27 -2.68
C ILE A 127 2.35 0.55 -1.73
N CYS A 128 1.13 0.24 -2.17
CA CYS A 128 0.16 -0.51 -1.39
C CYS A 128 0.68 -1.91 -1.05
N ALA A 129 1.16 -2.66 -2.04
CA ALA A 129 1.61 -4.03 -1.87
C ALA A 129 2.84 -4.13 -0.95
N TYR A 130 3.77 -3.18 -1.02
CA TYR A 130 4.93 -3.14 -0.14
C TYR A 130 4.55 -2.80 1.31
N THR A 131 3.68 -1.81 1.52
CA THR A 131 3.39 -1.28 2.86
C THR A 131 2.31 -2.09 3.59
N ALA A 132 1.21 -2.44 2.93
CA ALA A 132 0.05 -3.03 3.60
C ALA A 132 0.36 -4.33 4.34
N ASN A 133 -0.18 -4.48 5.56
CA ASN A 133 -0.09 -5.73 6.35
C ASN A 133 -0.98 -6.85 5.77
N SER A 134 -2.01 -6.49 5.04
CA SER A 134 -2.95 -7.43 4.42
C SER A 134 -3.33 -6.96 3.03
N ILE A 135 -3.31 -7.88 2.08
CA ILE A 135 -3.66 -7.66 0.67
C ILE A 135 -4.73 -8.69 0.31
N ASN A 136 -5.91 -8.25 -0.09
CA ASN A 136 -6.95 -9.17 -0.49
C ASN A 136 -7.50 -8.91 -1.89
N GLY A 137 -7.87 -10.00 -2.56
CA GLY A 137 -8.80 -9.96 -3.67
C GLY A 137 -10.25 -10.02 -3.18
N VAL A 138 -11.20 -9.80 -4.09
CA VAL A 138 -12.64 -9.64 -3.78
C VAL A 138 -13.47 -10.90 -4.02
N SER A 139 -12.83 -12.02 -4.36
CA SER A 139 -13.37 -13.37 -4.42
C SER A 139 -12.23 -14.39 -4.29
N LYS A 140 -12.57 -15.66 -4.01
CA LYS A 140 -11.56 -16.72 -3.93
C LYS A 140 -10.77 -16.83 -5.23
N LEU A 141 -11.46 -16.87 -6.37
CA LEU A 141 -10.83 -16.95 -7.69
C LEU A 141 -9.94 -15.72 -7.95
N HIS A 142 -10.43 -14.50 -7.68
CA HIS A 142 -9.65 -13.28 -7.84
C HIS A 142 -8.40 -13.30 -6.97
N SER A 143 -8.52 -13.72 -5.71
CA SER A 143 -7.39 -13.80 -4.78
C SER A 143 -6.30 -14.77 -5.25
N GLU A 144 -6.66 -15.90 -5.86
CA GLU A 144 -5.68 -16.81 -6.47
C GLU A 144 -5.05 -16.19 -7.73
N ILE A 145 -5.84 -15.61 -8.62
CA ILE A 145 -5.32 -14.96 -9.83
C ILE A 145 -4.28 -13.88 -9.51
N ILE A 146 -4.53 -13.01 -8.53
CA ILE A 146 -3.56 -11.94 -8.20
C ILE A 146 -2.25 -12.47 -7.62
N LYS A 147 -2.27 -13.62 -6.91
CA LYS A 147 -1.07 -14.31 -6.43
C LYS A 147 -0.27 -14.95 -7.55
N GLU A 148 -0.93 -15.40 -8.61
CA GLU A 148 -0.30 -16.07 -9.74
C GLU A 148 0.12 -15.11 -10.86
N SER A 149 -0.38 -13.87 -10.84
CA SER A 149 -0.17 -12.87 -11.88
C SER A 149 0.41 -11.55 -11.34
N VAL A 150 -0.44 -10.53 -11.19
CA VAL A 150 -0.04 -9.12 -10.94
C VAL A 150 0.82 -8.91 -9.70
N PHE A 151 0.59 -9.71 -8.64
CA PHE A 151 1.32 -9.63 -7.38
C PHE A 151 2.11 -10.91 -7.06
N HIS A 152 2.42 -11.72 -8.08
CA HIS A 152 3.16 -12.96 -7.87
C HIS A 152 4.46 -12.75 -7.09
N ASP A 153 5.27 -11.80 -7.48
CA ASP A 153 6.55 -11.54 -6.83
C ASP A 153 6.37 -10.97 -5.41
N TYR A 154 5.34 -10.15 -5.18
CA TYR A 154 4.96 -9.72 -3.83
C TYR A 154 4.41 -10.86 -2.98
N TYR A 155 3.71 -11.83 -3.58
CA TYR A 155 3.26 -13.02 -2.88
C TYR A 155 4.46 -13.90 -2.45
N LEU A 156 5.48 -14.03 -3.29
CA LEU A 156 6.73 -14.70 -2.91
C LEU A 156 7.47 -13.98 -1.79
N PHE A 157 7.47 -12.65 -1.81
CA PHE A 157 8.15 -11.81 -0.82
C PHE A 157 7.47 -11.83 0.57
N LYS A 158 6.13 -11.74 0.62
CA LYS A 158 5.35 -11.75 1.87
C LYS A 158 4.03 -12.53 1.76
N PRO A 159 4.10 -13.87 1.66
CA PRO A 159 2.93 -14.70 1.41
C PRO A 159 1.85 -14.58 2.49
N GLN A 160 2.23 -14.32 3.74
CA GLN A 160 1.32 -14.17 4.87
C GLN A 160 0.39 -12.96 4.77
N ALA A 161 0.74 -11.94 3.98
CA ALA A 161 -0.09 -10.76 3.77
C ALA A 161 -1.30 -11.02 2.87
N PHE A 162 -1.23 -12.03 2.00
CA PHE A 162 -2.27 -12.30 1.01
C PHE A 162 -3.44 -13.06 1.61
N LYS A 163 -4.62 -12.47 1.49
CA LYS A 163 -5.89 -12.97 2.03
C LYS A 163 -6.97 -13.03 0.94
N ASN A 164 -8.12 -13.58 1.30
CA ASN A 164 -9.33 -13.49 0.50
C ASN A 164 -10.46 -12.89 1.33
N VAL A 165 -11.15 -11.90 0.77
CA VAL A 165 -12.40 -11.38 1.32
C VAL A 165 -13.40 -11.29 0.18
N THR A 166 -14.35 -12.22 0.14
CA THR A 166 -15.36 -12.27 -0.93
C THR A 166 -16.40 -11.17 -0.73
N ASN A 167 -16.70 -10.44 -1.80
CA ASN A 167 -17.77 -9.46 -1.81
C ASN A 167 -19.13 -10.12 -1.54
N GLY A 168 -19.97 -9.42 -0.77
CA GLY A 168 -21.36 -9.79 -0.61
C GLY A 168 -22.23 -9.35 -1.80
N ILE A 169 -23.50 -9.74 -1.79
CA ILE A 169 -24.51 -9.30 -2.74
C ILE A 169 -25.72 -8.71 -2.02
N ALA A 170 -26.25 -7.62 -2.58
CA ALA A 170 -27.47 -6.98 -2.08
C ALA A 170 -28.73 -7.66 -2.68
N TYR A 171 -28.92 -8.94 -2.37
CA TYR A 171 -29.96 -9.77 -3.00
C TYR A 171 -31.39 -9.19 -2.85
N ARG A 172 -31.73 -8.59 -1.71
CA ARG A 172 -33.03 -7.95 -1.52
C ARG A 172 -33.25 -6.82 -2.50
N ARG A 173 -32.27 -5.94 -2.66
CA ARG A 173 -32.34 -4.82 -3.58
C ARG A 173 -32.41 -5.27 -5.04
N TRP A 174 -31.69 -6.33 -5.41
CA TRP A 174 -31.65 -6.81 -6.79
C TRP A 174 -32.84 -7.66 -7.19
N LEU A 175 -33.40 -8.44 -6.26
CA LEU A 175 -34.56 -9.27 -6.52
C LEU A 175 -35.91 -8.54 -6.36
N LEU A 176 -35.93 -7.36 -5.73
CA LEU A 176 -37.14 -6.55 -5.54
C LEU A 176 -37.19 -5.33 -6.46
N ALA A 177 -36.22 -5.16 -7.34
CA ALA A 177 -36.13 -4.04 -8.27
C ALA A 177 -36.92 -4.32 -9.56
#